data_6f6419d9b4034d3bcae47b363cb55f5b
#
_entry.id   6f6419d9b4034d3bcae47b363cb55f5b
#
_cell.length_a   1.000
_cell.length_b   1.000
_cell.length_c   1.000
_cell.angle_alpha   90.00
_cell.angle_beta   90.00
_cell.angle_gamma   90.00
#
_symmetry.space_group_name_H-M   'P 1'
#
loop_
_entity.id
_entity.type
_entity.pdbx_description
1 polymer ?
#
loop_
_entity_poly.entity_id
_entity_poly.type
_entity_poly.pdbx_seq_one_letter_code
_entity_poly.pdbx_strand_id
1 'polypeptide(L)'
;MTETEKTHDTGGRDAFVDFVRSFSLVVVVIWHWAFTILVWNEDGPHATNPIGFTSGMWLLTWVLQVMPLFFFVGGWANLQAWGRAKSRGLTARQFVVSRLRDLLAPAFILIAAWWGILLGVGMLVELSWLRGTVVLILSPLWFAFTYAIVIAAFPLFLRAHRRFSYLVPVWLAGAAALVDIARFAHDVPHVGWLNMLIVWGLAHQLGFFYRDLRDAPRRVHQALAYGGAFFLVALVWSKIYPGSMVGVPGDKFSNMAPPSLAIVALVVLQVGILLQIRGWVEERLERPRWARFFETIKLYAMPLYLLHTSGLAVFLVGAYLINGRAPLSSEISPSWWLWRPAAIVLPLTTTVPLLWLVGRLVRGSRRVVSVAGEAIADIAENVSEAARDAVEKL
;
A
#
# COMPACT_ATOMS: atom_id res chain seq x y z
N MET A 1 -31.86 -30.05 -18.47
CA MET A 1 -30.50 -30.48 -18.12
C MET A 1 -29.55 -29.56 -18.89
N THR A 2 -29.15 -28.49 -18.30
CA THR A 2 -28.25 -27.49 -18.89
C THR A 2 -26.94 -27.47 -18.07
N GLU A 3 -25.92 -28.04 -18.70
CA GLU A 3 -24.50 -27.92 -18.28
C GLU A 3 -24.04 -26.47 -18.41
N THR A 4 -23.98 -25.72 -17.33
CA THR A 4 -23.20 -24.50 -17.24
C THR A 4 -22.99 -24.14 -15.78
N GLU A 5 -22.23 -24.97 -15.06
CA GLU A 5 -21.68 -24.57 -13.76
C GLU A 5 -20.35 -25.29 -13.54
N LYS A 6 -19.37 -24.93 -14.40
CA LYS A 6 -17.95 -25.16 -14.08
C LYS A 6 -17.39 -23.82 -13.54
N THR A 7 -17.70 -23.56 -12.28
CA THR A 7 -16.92 -22.62 -11.50
C THR A 7 -15.52 -23.20 -11.32
N HIS A 8 -14.54 -22.60 -11.99
CA HIS A 8 -13.12 -22.86 -11.75
C HIS A 8 -12.78 -22.49 -10.30
N ASP A 9 -12.95 -23.40 -9.39
CA ASP A 9 -12.30 -23.36 -8.07
C ASP A 9 -10.82 -23.70 -8.24
N THR A 10 -10.07 -22.74 -8.76
CA THR A 10 -8.61 -22.81 -8.84
C THR A 10 -8.03 -22.52 -7.47
N GLY A 11 -8.18 -23.46 -6.52
CA GLY A 11 -7.35 -23.50 -5.31
C GLY A 11 -7.20 -22.19 -4.50
N GLY A 12 -8.29 -21.44 -4.26
CA GLY A 12 -8.29 -20.32 -3.30
C GLY A 12 -7.69 -19.00 -3.77
N ARG A 13 -7.42 -18.80 -5.07
CA ARG A 13 -6.87 -17.56 -5.63
C ARG A 13 -7.95 -16.80 -6.39
N ASP A 14 -8.30 -15.59 -5.96
CA ASP A 14 -9.30 -14.74 -6.60
C ASP A 14 -8.59 -13.72 -7.51
N ALA A 15 -8.79 -13.85 -8.83
CA ALA A 15 -8.16 -12.99 -9.84
C ALA A 15 -8.60 -11.53 -9.70
N PHE A 16 -9.83 -11.29 -9.26
CA PHE A 16 -10.33 -9.94 -9.02
C PHE A 16 -9.62 -9.28 -7.83
N VAL A 17 -9.38 -10.00 -6.74
CA VAL A 17 -8.59 -9.50 -5.59
C VAL A 17 -7.16 -9.17 -6.00
N ASP A 18 -6.53 -10.03 -6.80
CA ASP A 18 -5.18 -9.78 -7.34
C ASP A 18 -5.17 -8.54 -8.26
N PHE A 19 -6.21 -8.36 -9.09
CA PHE A 19 -6.42 -7.16 -9.90
C PHE A 19 -6.51 -5.91 -9.03
N VAL A 20 -7.38 -5.89 -8.01
CA VAL A 20 -7.57 -4.71 -7.16
C VAL A 20 -6.27 -4.30 -6.47
N ARG A 21 -5.47 -5.26 -6.00
CA ARG A 21 -4.15 -4.97 -5.41
C ARG A 21 -3.18 -4.35 -6.41
N SER A 22 -3.10 -4.94 -7.60
CA SER A 22 -2.22 -4.45 -8.67
C SER A 22 -2.67 -3.09 -9.20
N PHE A 23 -3.97 -2.90 -9.39
CA PHE A 23 -4.58 -1.64 -9.80
C PHE A 23 -4.32 -0.54 -8.79
N SER A 24 -4.56 -0.82 -7.50
CA SER A 24 -4.28 0.15 -6.43
C SER A 24 -2.81 0.57 -6.41
N LEU A 25 -1.89 -0.36 -6.61
CA LEU A 25 -0.47 -0.03 -6.70
C LEU A 25 -0.17 0.88 -7.90
N VAL A 26 -0.70 0.56 -9.08
CA VAL A 26 -0.52 1.37 -10.30
C VAL A 26 -1.05 2.79 -10.08
N VAL A 27 -2.23 2.95 -9.47
CA VAL A 27 -2.79 4.26 -9.15
C VAL A 27 -1.88 5.03 -8.20
N VAL A 28 -1.32 4.40 -7.17
CA VAL A 28 -0.37 5.04 -6.23
C VAL A 28 0.88 5.52 -6.96
N VAL A 29 1.47 4.68 -7.81
CA VAL A 29 2.67 5.03 -8.58
C VAL A 29 2.39 6.21 -9.52
N ILE A 30 1.30 6.13 -10.30
CA ILE A 30 0.88 7.21 -11.21
C ILE A 30 0.62 8.50 -10.43
N TRP A 31 -0.06 8.42 -9.28
CA TRP A 31 -0.33 9.58 -8.44
C TRP A 31 0.96 10.28 -8.02
N HIS A 32 1.94 9.55 -7.49
CA HIS A 32 3.21 10.14 -7.08
C HIS A 32 3.99 10.73 -8.25
N TRP A 33 4.00 10.07 -9.41
CA TRP A 33 4.73 10.56 -10.58
C TRP A 33 4.04 11.73 -11.29
N ALA A 34 2.72 11.68 -11.42
CA ALA A 34 1.97 12.73 -12.10
C ALA A 34 1.79 14.01 -11.28
N PHE A 35 1.66 13.86 -9.95
CA PHE A 35 1.22 14.96 -9.08
C PHE A 35 2.23 15.39 -8.03
N THR A 36 3.44 14.84 -8.01
CA THR A 36 4.52 15.42 -7.20
C THR A 36 5.02 16.71 -7.85
N ILE A 37 5.01 17.78 -7.07
CA ILE A 37 5.57 19.10 -7.43
C ILE A 37 6.74 19.36 -6.49
N LEU A 38 7.86 19.88 -7.02
CA LEU A 38 8.98 20.35 -6.22
C LEU A 38 8.91 21.88 -6.11
N VAL A 39 8.81 22.37 -4.89
CA VAL A 39 8.93 23.79 -4.55
C VAL A 39 10.29 23.99 -3.89
N TRP A 40 11.01 25.01 -4.32
CA TRP A 40 12.32 25.36 -3.81
C TRP A 40 12.19 26.50 -2.79
N ASN A 41 12.54 26.22 -1.54
CA ASN A 41 12.60 27.19 -0.47
C ASN A 41 14.06 27.39 -0.03
N GLU A 42 14.32 28.29 0.92
CA GLU A 42 15.64 28.52 1.49
C GLU A 42 16.29 27.25 2.06
N ASP A 43 15.47 26.34 2.59
CA ASP A 43 15.89 25.03 3.14
C ASP A 43 16.06 23.93 2.07
N GLY A 44 15.90 24.23 0.78
CA GLY A 44 16.04 23.28 -0.33
C GLY A 44 14.70 22.82 -0.94
N PRO A 45 14.69 21.70 -1.69
CA PRO A 45 13.51 21.22 -2.39
C PRO A 45 12.50 20.56 -1.45
N HIS A 46 11.24 20.99 -1.54
CA HIS A 46 10.10 20.40 -0.82
C HIS A 46 9.10 19.79 -1.80
N ALA A 47 8.69 18.56 -1.53
CA ALA A 47 7.65 17.90 -2.30
C ALA A 47 6.26 18.37 -1.85
N THR A 48 5.42 18.76 -2.80
CA THR A 48 4.02 19.11 -2.59
C THR A 48 3.14 18.49 -3.69
N ASN A 49 1.85 18.78 -3.70
CA ASN A 49 0.91 18.31 -4.69
C ASN A 49 -0.05 19.44 -5.13
N PRO A 50 -0.68 19.34 -6.33
CA PRO A 50 -1.50 20.40 -6.88
C PRO A 50 -2.87 20.57 -6.21
N ILE A 51 -3.26 19.72 -5.28
CA ILE A 51 -4.58 19.78 -4.62
C ILE A 51 -4.73 21.09 -3.84
N GLY A 52 -3.65 21.57 -3.21
CA GLY A 52 -3.64 22.83 -2.46
C GLY A 52 -3.78 24.09 -3.33
N PHE A 53 -3.53 23.97 -4.64
CA PHE A 53 -3.50 25.13 -5.55
C PHE A 53 -4.59 25.10 -6.61
N THR A 54 -5.29 23.95 -6.81
CA THR A 54 -6.28 23.78 -7.88
C THR A 54 -7.65 23.51 -7.29
N SER A 55 -8.58 24.45 -7.48
CA SER A 55 -9.95 24.31 -6.99
C SER A 55 -10.63 23.06 -7.55
N GLY A 56 -11.33 22.31 -6.70
CA GLY A 56 -12.07 21.11 -7.06
C GLY A 56 -11.22 19.85 -7.30
N MET A 57 -9.90 19.96 -7.36
CA MET A 57 -9.02 18.80 -7.59
C MET A 57 -9.09 17.78 -6.45
N TRP A 58 -9.46 18.20 -5.25
CA TRP A 58 -9.69 17.33 -4.12
C TRP A 58 -10.74 16.22 -4.40
N LEU A 59 -11.71 16.45 -5.31
CA LEU A 59 -12.68 15.43 -5.72
C LEU A 59 -12.01 14.19 -6.33
N LEU A 60 -10.88 14.36 -7.03
CA LEU A 60 -10.13 13.22 -7.57
C LEU A 60 -9.64 12.29 -6.47
N THR A 61 -9.42 12.80 -5.26
CA THR A 61 -8.99 11.98 -4.13
C THR A 61 -10.05 11.01 -3.65
N TRP A 62 -11.34 11.26 -3.94
CA TRP A 62 -12.43 10.33 -3.61
C TRP A 62 -12.39 9.05 -4.45
N VAL A 63 -11.78 9.13 -5.63
CA VAL A 63 -11.59 8.00 -6.55
C VAL A 63 -10.18 7.43 -6.44
N LEU A 64 -9.16 8.30 -6.43
CA LEU A 64 -7.75 7.90 -6.53
C LEU A 64 -7.10 7.59 -5.17
N GLN A 65 -7.76 7.88 -4.05
CA GLN A 65 -7.33 7.39 -2.74
C GLN A 65 -7.71 5.91 -2.59
N VAL A 66 -6.87 5.04 -3.14
CA VAL A 66 -7.11 3.59 -3.26
C VAL A 66 -6.69 2.77 -2.03
N MET A 67 -6.16 3.41 -0.99
CA MET A 67 -5.76 2.69 0.23
C MET A 67 -6.92 1.94 0.90
N PRO A 68 -8.16 2.49 0.96
CA PRO A 68 -9.31 1.73 1.44
C PRO A 68 -9.48 0.37 0.74
N LEU A 69 -9.37 0.36 -0.58
CA LEU A 69 -9.48 -0.87 -1.38
C LEU A 69 -8.34 -1.84 -1.09
N PHE A 70 -7.12 -1.30 -0.92
CA PHE A 70 -5.95 -2.14 -0.62
C PHE A 70 -6.10 -2.83 0.75
N PHE A 71 -6.55 -2.12 1.78
CA PHE A 71 -6.82 -2.70 3.10
C PHE A 71 -7.98 -3.70 3.04
N PHE A 72 -9.05 -3.40 2.30
CA PHE A 72 -10.19 -4.30 2.11
C PHE A 72 -9.76 -5.65 1.51
N VAL A 73 -9.12 -5.63 0.34
CA VAL A 73 -8.65 -6.89 -0.28
C VAL A 73 -7.50 -7.53 0.48
N GLY A 74 -6.74 -6.75 1.25
CA GLY A 74 -5.73 -7.22 2.18
C GLY A 74 -6.33 -8.06 3.30
N GLY A 75 -7.49 -7.65 3.84
CA GLY A 75 -8.25 -8.40 4.83
C GLY A 75 -8.64 -9.79 4.34
N TRP A 76 -9.25 -9.86 3.17
CA TRP A 76 -9.56 -11.12 2.51
C TRP A 76 -8.32 -11.99 2.30
N ALA A 77 -7.27 -11.42 1.71
CA ALA A 77 -6.03 -12.15 1.43
C ALA A 77 -5.37 -12.72 2.70
N ASN A 78 -5.38 -11.96 3.81
CA ASN A 78 -4.86 -12.42 5.10
C ASN A 78 -5.74 -13.51 5.71
N LEU A 79 -7.05 -13.40 5.60
CA LEU A 79 -7.97 -14.45 6.07
C LEU A 79 -7.74 -15.78 5.33
N GLN A 80 -7.61 -15.74 4.00
CA GLN A 80 -7.30 -16.91 3.18
C GLN A 80 -5.91 -17.49 3.49
N ALA A 81 -4.92 -16.62 3.64
CA ALA A 81 -3.56 -17.03 3.99
C ALA A 81 -3.50 -17.66 5.39
N TRP A 82 -4.26 -17.13 6.35
CA TRP A 82 -4.40 -17.73 7.67
C TRP A 82 -5.04 -19.12 7.60
N GLY A 83 -6.10 -19.31 6.82
CA GLY A 83 -6.71 -20.63 6.62
C GLY A 83 -5.68 -21.68 6.18
N ARG A 84 -4.86 -21.35 5.16
CA ARG A 84 -3.77 -22.21 4.68
C ARG A 84 -2.64 -22.40 5.70
N ALA A 85 -2.30 -21.37 6.46
CA ALA A 85 -1.26 -21.48 7.50
C ALA A 85 -1.72 -22.40 8.64
N LYS A 86 -2.99 -22.24 9.06
CA LYS A 86 -3.60 -23.07 10.10
C LYS A 86 -3.68 -24.55 9.69
N SER A 87 -4.02 -24.86 8.42
CA SER A 87 -4.04 -26.24 7.92
C SER A 87 -2.67 -26.90 7.89
N ARG A 88 -1.58 -26.09 7.88
CA ARG A 88 -0.18 -26.54 8.01
C ARG A 88 0.32 -26.57 9.47
N GLY A 89 -0.56 -26.39 10.46
CA GLY A 89 -0.22 -26.41 11.89
C GLY A 89 0.42 -25.14 12.44
N LEU A 90 0.49 -24.04 11.68
CA LEU A 90 1.09 -22.79 12.19
C LEU A 90 0.18 -22.14 13.24
N THR A 91 0.82 -21.60 14.28
CA THR A 91 0.15 -20.75 15.27
C THR A 91 -0.12 -19.34 14.72
N ALA A 92 -1.08 -18.62 15.30
CA ALA A 92 -1.37 -17.24 14.93
C ALA A 92 -0.14 -16.31 15.07
N ARG A 93 0.68 -16.53 16.10
CA ARG A 93 1.94 -15.80 16.30
C ARG A 93 2.92 -16.03 15.16
N GLN A 94 3.15 -17.29 14.78
CA GLN A 94 4.06 -17.64 13.68
C GLN A 94 3.57 -17.03 12.34
N PHE A 95 2.27 -17.08 12.09
CA PHE A 95 1.67 -16.44 10.92
C PHE A 95 1.91 -14.92 10.90
N VAL A 96 1.61 -14.22 12.00
CA VAL A 96 1.80 -12.76 12.10
C VAL A 96 3.27 -12.40 11.93
N VAL A 97 4.18 -13.08 12.63
CA VAL A 97 5.64 -12.82 12.53
C VAL A 97 6.14 -13.01 11.10
N SER A 98 5.72 -14.09 10.42
CA SER A 98 6.08 -14.32 9.02
C SER A 98 5.60 -13.17 8.13
N ARG A 99 4.35 -12.73 8.29
CA ARG A 99 3.79 -11.63 7.50
C ARG A 99 4.47 -10.28 7.76
N LEU A 100 4.76 -9.99 9.02
CA LEU A 100 5.49 -8.77 9.40
C LEU A 100 6.90 -8.76 8.82
N ARG A 101 7.61 -9.90 8.90
CA ARG A 101 8.94 -10.05 8.31
C ARG A 101 8.90 -9.82 6.79
N ASP A 102 7.98 -10.46 6.09
CA ASP A 102 7.87 -10.36 4.62
C ASP A 102 7.53 -8.94 4.15
N LEU A 103 6.81 -8.17 4.97
CA LEU A 103 6.45 -6.78 4.70
C LEU A 103 7.56 -5.80 5.08
N LEU A 104 8.10 -5.92 6.29
CA LEU A 104 8.97 -4.90 6.88
C LEU A 104 10.45 -5.09 6.52
N ALA A 105 10.93 -6.33 6.32
CA ALA A 105 12.34 -6.54 6.01
C ALA A 105 12.78 -5.80 4.73
N PRO A 106 12.04 -5.84 3.60
CA PRO A 106 12.39 -5.06 2.43
C PRO A 106 12.32 -3.54 2.66
N ALA A 107 11.39 -3.06 3.49
CA ALA A 107 11.29 -1.64 3.85
C ALA A 107 12.51 -1.18 4.68
N PHE A 108 12.94 -1.96 5.65
CA PHE A 108 14.14 -1.66 6.42
C PHE A 108 15.42 -1.70 5.58
N ILE A 109 15.51 -2.63 4.61
CA ILE A 109 16.63 -2.67 3.65
C ILE A 109 16.65 -1.38 2.82
N LEU A 110 15.50 -0.91 2.34
CA LEU A 110 15.40 0.37 1.61
C LEU A 110 15.85 1.55 2.48
N ILE A 111 15.38 1.62 3.73
CA ILE A 111 15.77 2.67 4.68
C ILE A 111 17.28 2.64 4.89
N ALA A 112 17.87 1.47 5.16
CA ALA A 112 19.29 1.32 5.39
C ALA A 112 20.12 1.70 4.14
N ALA A 113 19.68 1.31 2.95
CA ALA A 113 20.33 1.65 1.70
C ALA A 113 20.35 3.19 1.47
N TRP A 114 19.20 3.84 1.64
CA TRP A 114 19.12 5.31 1.50
C TRP A 114 19.88 6.03 2.59
N TRP A 115 19.88 5.51 3.82
CA TRP A 115 20.68 6.07 4.91
C TRP A 115 22.19 6.00 4.59
N GLY A 116 22.66 4.87 4.06
CA GLY A 116 24.04 4.72 3.60
C GLY A 116 24.40 5.68 2.46
N ILE A 117 23.52 5.87 1.47
CA ILE A 117 23.68 6.84 0.37
C ILE A 117 23.75 8.25 0.94
N LEU A 118 22.88 8.60 1.89
CA LEU A 118 22.86 9.93 2.50
C LEU A 118 24.12 10.25 3.28
N LEU A 119 24.64 9.30 4.05
CA LEU A 119 25.90 9.47 4.75
C LEU A 119 27.06 9.69 3.77
N GLY A 120 27.11 8.95 2.67
CA GLY A 120 28.12 9.11 1.62
C GLY A 120 28.00 10.44 0.87
N VAL A 121 26.80 10.81 0.43
CA VAL A 121 26.54 12.05 -0.31
C VAL A 121 26.61 13.28 0.61
N GLY A 122 26.22 13.16 1.88
CA GLY A 122 26.30 14.23 2.87
C GLY A 122 27.72 14.68 3.21
N MET A 123 28.74 13.91 2.83
CA MET A 123 30.13 14.34 2.87
C MET A 123 30.50 15.34 1.73
N LEU A 124 29.68 15.40 0.68
CA LEU A 124 29.93 16.14 -0.55
C LEU A 124 28.95 17.30 -0.77
N VAL A 125 27.76 17.23 -0.15
CA VAL A 125 26.66 18.18 -0.36
C VAL A 125 26.03 18.54 0.99
N GLU A 126 25.50 19.75 1.11
CA GLU A 126 24.81 20.20 2.32
C GLU A 126 23.57 19.30 2.64
N LEU A 127 23.46 18.90 3.91
CA LEU A 127 22.42 17.98 4.40
C LEU A 127 21.00 18.53 4.25
N SER A 128 20.81 19.85 4.21
CA SER A 128 19.52 20.50 3.97
C SER A 128 18.88 20.07 2.65
N TRP A 129 19.66 20.00 1.57
CA TRP A 129 19.22 19.54 0.25
C TRP A 129 18.74 18.10 0.21
N LEU A 130 19.36 17.24 1.02
CA LEU A 130 19.05 15.83 1.06
C LEU A 130 17.76 15.54 1.83
N ARG A 131 17.39 16.40 2.79
CA ARG A 131 16.24 16.19 3.68
C ARG A 131 14.92 16.07 2.90
N GLY A 132 14.64 16.99 1.98
CA GLY A 132 13.42 16.95 1.15
C GLY A 132 13.34 15.71 0.27
N THR A 133 14.49 15.31 -0.31
CA THR A 133 14.60 14.10 -1.12
C THR A 133 14.31 12.83 -0.31
N VAL A 134 14.85 12.73 0.92
CA VAL A 134 14.60 11.61 1.82
C VAL A 134 13.13 11.51 2.22
N VAL A 135 12.51 12.62 2.58
CA VAL A 135 11.09 12.66 2.93
C VAL A 135 10.25 12.16 1.75
N LEU A 136 10.55 12.59 0.51
CA LEU A 136 9.87 12.11 -0.68
C LEU A 136 10.02 10.59 -0.85
N ILE A 137 11.26 10.07 -0.72
CA ILE A 137 11.57 8.65 -0.95
C ILE A 137 10.91 7.76 0.09
N LEU A 138 10.94 8.17 1.36
CA LEU A 138 10.42 7.38 2.47
C LEU A 138 8.93 7.60 2.72
N SER A 139 8.34 8.62 2.10
CA SER A 139 6.92 8.96 2.31
C SER A 139 5.95 7.79 2.11
N PRO A 140 6.10 6.87 1.12
CA PRO A 140 5.16 5.76 0.97
C PRO A 140 5.24 4.71 2.09
N LEU A 141 6.31 4.68 2.87
CA LEU A 141 6.50 3.67 3.92
C LEU A 141 5.48 3.78 5.05
N TRP A 142 4.80 4.95 5.21
CA TRP A 142 3.70 5.08 6.16
C TRP A 142 2.66 3.95 6.00
N PHE A 143 2.37 3.57 4.74
CA PHE A 143 1.43 2.49 4.44
C PHE A 143 1.95 1.13 4.95
N ALA A 144 3.22 0.79 4.71
CA ALA A 144 3.80 -0.46 5.18
C ALA A 144 3.73 -0.58 6.71
N PHE A 145 4.06 0.52 7.43
CA PHE A 145 3.99 0.53 8.90
C PHE A 145 2.55 0.45 9.40
N THR A 146 1.61 1.17 8.80
CA THR A 146 0.19 1.10 9.14
C THR A 146 -0.37 -0.31 8.87
N TYR A 147 -0.03 -0.89 7.73
CA TYR A 147 -0.46 -2.25 7.39
C TYR A 147 0.16 -3.29 8.34
N ALA A 148 1.40 -3.07 8.79
CA ALA A 148 2.02 -3.90 9.82
C ALA A 148 1.26 -3.86 11.17
N ILE A 149 0.79 -2.68 11.59
CA ILE A 149 -0.04 -2.54 12.81
C ILE A 149 -1.33 -3.35 12.66
N VAL A 150 -2.00 -3.26 11.50
CA VAL A 150 -3.23 -4.02 11.23
C VAL A 150 -2.97 -5.53 11.18
N ILE A 151 -1.84 -5.98 10.60
CA ILE A 151 -1.42 -7.39 10.61
C ILE A 151 -1.13 -7.85 12.05
N ALA A 152 -0.46 -7.06 12.86
CA ALA A 152 -0.20 -7.39 14.26
C ALA A 152 -1.51 -7.58 15.05
N ALA A 153 -2.52 -6.76 14.77
CA ALA A 153 -3.85 -6.85 15.37
C ALA A 153 -4.76 -7.95 14.73
N PHE A 154 -4.32 -8.61 13.65
CA PHE A 154 -5.11 -9.63 12.93
C PHE A 154 -5.70 -10.72 13.83
N PRO A 155 -4.99 -11.32 14.82
CA PRO A 155 -5.59 -12.33 15.68
C PRO A 155 -6.74 -11.80 16.54
N LEU A 156 -6.67 -10.52 16.95
CA LEU A 156 -7.74 -9.84 17.67
C LEU A 156 -8.97 -9.65 16.77
N PHE A 157 -8.77 -9.08 15.58
CA PHE A 157 -9.83 -8.91 14.58
C PHE A 157 -10.48 -10.24 14.19
N LEU A 158 -9.71 -11.31 14.06
CA LEU A 158 -10.23 -12.64 13.75
C LEU A 158 -11.10 -13.20 14.87
N ARG A 159 -10.68 -13.04 16.13
CA ARG A 159 -11.47 -13.46 17.30
C ARG A 159 -12.79 -12.67 17.39
N ALA A 160 -12.69 -11.35 17.25
CA ALA A 160 -13.85 -10.45 17.27
C ALA A 160 -14.82 -10.81 16.14
N HIS A 161 -14.33 -10.99 14.91
CA HIS A 161 -15.12 -11.39 13.75
C HIS A 161 -15.91 -12.71 14.00
N ARG A 162 -15.23 -13.73 14.54
CA ARG A 162 -15.87 -15.03 14.83
C ARG A 162 -16.94 -14.95 15.91
N ARG A 163 -16.80 -14.03 16.87
CA ARG A 163 -17.73 -13.88 17.98
C ARG A 163 -18.89 -12.93 17.69
N PHE A 164 -18.62 -11.83 16.97
CA PHE A 164 -19.54 -10.70 16.83
C PHE A 164 -19.89 -10.37 15.37
N SER A 165 -19.24 -11.06 14.41
CA SER A 165 -19.53 -10.93 12.97
C SER A 165 -19.57 -9.46 12.50
N TYR A 166 -20.66 -9.03 11.86
CA TYR A 166 -20.83 -7.69 11.29
C TYR A 166 -20.94 -6.56 12.33
N LEU A 167 -21.10 -6.87 13.61
CA LEU A 167 -21.03 -5.86 14.67
C LEU A 167 -19.62 -5.26 14.81
N VAL A 168 -18.58 -6.02 14.44
CA VAL A 168 -17.20 -5.53 14.55
C VAL A 168 -16.95 -4.30 13.70
N PRO A 169 -17.23 -4.27 12.38
CA PRO A 169 -17.07 -3.05 11.58
C PRO A 169 -17.99 -1.91 12.07
N VAL A 170 -19.18 -2.19 12.58
CA VAL A 170 -20.06 -1.16 13.17
C VAL A 170 -19.43 -0.54 14.41
N TRP A 171 -18.88 -1.34 15.31
CA TRP A 171 -18.19 -0.84 16.51
C TRP A 171 -16.92 -0.06 16.16
N LEU A 172 -16.17 -0.50 15.16
CA LEU A 172 -14.99 0.24 14.69
C LEU A 172 -15.39 1.59 14.08
N ALA A 173 -16.49 1.66 13.32
CA ALA A 173 -17.01 2.92 12.81
C ALA A 173 -17.45 3.87 13.94
N GLY A 174 -18.18 3.35 14.95
CA GLY A 174 -18.54 4.09 16.14
C GLY A 174 -17.33 4.58 16.93
N ALA A 175 -16.32 3.73 17.13
CA ALA A 175 -15.07 4.10 17.78
C ALA A 175 -14.31 5.17 17.00
N ALA A 176 -14.27 5.11 15.67
CA ALA A 176 -13.69 6.16 14.84
C ALA A 176 -14.40 7.50 15.01
N ALA A 177 -15.73 7.49 15.07
CA ALA A 177 -16.52 8.69 15.34
C ALA A 177 -16.24 9.28 16.73
N LEU A 178 -16.14 8.45 17.77
CA LEU A 178 -15.80 8.90 19.12
C LEU A 178 -14.40 9.51 19.20
N VAL A 179 -13.43 8.92 18.50
CA VAL A 179 -12.08 9.49 18.39
C VAL A 179 -12.11 10.85 17.68
N ASP A 180 -12.88 10.98 16.60
CA ASP A 180 -13.02 12.27 15.90
C ASP A 180 -13.74 13.32 16.76
N ILE A 181 -14.76 12.95 17.53
CA ILE A 181 -15.41 13.86 18.50
C ILE A 181 -14.38 14.33 19.53
N ALA A 182 -13.61 13.42 20.13
CA ALA A 182 -12.58 13.78 21.08
C ALA A 182 -11.50 14.70 20.45
N ARG A 183 -11.16 14.48 19.16
CA ARG A 183 -10.18 15.28 18.43
C ARG A 183 -10.69 16.67 18.06
N PHE A 184 -11.89 16.75 17.47
CA PHE A 184 -12.38 17.99 16.86
C PHE A 184 -13.27 18.83 17.79
N ALA A 185 -13.99 18.21 18.73
CA ALA A 185 -14.88 18.93 19.68
C ALA A 185 -14.21 19.20 21.03
N HIS A 186 -13.23 18.38 21.44
CA HIS A 186 -12.59 18.49 22.75
C HIS A 186 -11.08 18.71 22.68
N ASP A 187 -10.49 18.88 21.47
CA ASP A 187 -9.08 19.14 21.22
C ASP A 187 -8.12 18.21 22.00
N VAL A 188 -8.54 16.93 22.20
CA VAL A 188 -7.69 15.96 22.91
C VAL A 188 -6.44 15.67 22.07
N PRO A 189 -5.23 15.99 22.57
CA PRO A 189 -4.01 15.86 21.79
C PRO A 189 -3.72 14.41 21.46
N HIS A 190 -3.23 14.16 20.25
CA HIS A 190 -2.80 12.87 19.74
C HIS A 190 -3.85 11.74 19.68
N VAL A 191 -5.09 11.94 20.18
CA VAL A 191 -6.13 10.90 20.19
C VAL A 191 -6.46 10.40 18.78
N GLY A 192 -6.38 11.25 17.76
CA GLY A 192 -6.62 10.90 16.37
C GLY A 192 -5.74 9.76 15.85
N TRP A 193 -4.55 9.53 16.44
CA TRP A 193 -3.66 8.43 16.03
C TRP A 193 -4.22 7.04 16.33
N LEU A 194 -5.19 6.92 17.24
CA LEU A 194 -5.92 5.66 17.46
C LEU A 194 -6.67 5.23 16.20
N ASN A 195 -7.12 6.18 15.39
CA ASN A 195 -7.79 5.91 14.13
C ASN A 195 -6.87 5.24 13.09
N MET A 196 -5.53 5.27 13.25
CA MET A 196 -4.64 4.48 12.39
C MET A 196 -4.95 2.98 12.47
N LEU A 197 -5.25 2.46 13.65
CA LEU A 197 -5.68 1.07 13.81
C LEU A 197 -7.18 0.89 13.55
N ILE A 198 -8.02 1.81 14.04
CA ILE A 198 -9.48 1.68 14.01
C ILE A 198 -10.00 1.76 12.58
N VAL A 199 -9.66 2.82 11.82
CA VAL A 199 -10.18 3.07 10.47
C VAL A 199 -9.58 2.08 9.45
N TRP A 200 -8.25 1.89 9.47
CA TRP A 200 -7.63 0.93 8.55
C TRP A 200 -7.95 -0.52 8.95
N GLY A 201 -8.11 -0.78 10.25
CA GLY A 201 -8.62 -2.04 10.77
C GLY A 201 -10.06 -2.32 10.32
N LEU A 202 -10.92 -1.30 10.25
CA LEU A 202 -12.27 -1.41 9.72
C LEU A 202 -12.24 -1.80 8.24
N ALA A 203 -11.45 -1.11 7.42
CA ALA A 203 -11.32 -1.44 6.00
C ALA A 203 -10.84 -2.89 5.80
N HIS A 204 -9.84 -3.31 6.59
CA HIS A 204 -9.34 -4.69 6.59
C HIS A 204 -10.38 -5.70 7.09
N GLN A 205 -11.15 -5.35 8.13
CA GLN A 205 -12.21 -6.19 8.69
C GLN A 205 -13.38 -6.40 7.70
N LEU A 206 -13.75 -5.38 6.92
CA LEU A 206 -14.72 -5.52 5.83
C LEU A 206 -14.25 -6.55 4.80
N GLY A 207 -12.96 -6.70 4.58
CA GLY A 207 -12.40 -7.72 3.71
C GLY A 207 -12.69 -9.16 4.18
N PHE A 208 -12.94 -9.39 5.47
CA PHE A 208 -13.34 -10.70 5.98
C PHE A 208 -14.73 -11.13 5.46
N PHE A 209 -15.56 -10.14 5.11
CA PHE A 209 -16.89 -10.35 4.54
C PHE A 209 -16.89 -10.34 3.00
N TYR A 210 -15.72 -10.37 2.35
CA TYR A 210 -15.64 -10.23 0.90
C TYR A 210 -16.52 -11.25 0.16
N ARG A 211 -16.59 -12.52 0.61
CA ARG A 211 -17.47 -13.54 -0.01
C ARG A 211 -18.93 -13.18 0.14
N ASP A 212 -19.35 -12.83 1.36
CA ASP A 212 -20.74 -12.49 1.64
C ASP A 212 -21.16 -11.23 0.86
N LEU A 213 -20.28 -10.23 0.81
CA LEU A 213 -20.51 -9.01 0.04
C LEU A 213 -20.51 -9.27 -1.47
N ARG A 214 -19.61 -10.12 -1.96
CA ARG A 214 -19.54 -10.51 -3.37
C ARG A 214 -20.82 -11.16 -3.85
N ASP A 215 -21.35 -12.07 -3.06
CA ASP A 215 -22.52 -12.88 -3.41
C ASP A 215 -23.83 -12.18 -3.02
N ALA A 216 -23.75 -10.99 -2.40
CA ALA A 216 -24.91 -10.17 -2.03
C ALA A 216 -25.65 -9.61 -3.25
N PRO A 217 -26.97 -9.40 -3.15
CA PRO A 217 -27.74 -8.77 -4.24
C PRO A 217 -27.22 -7.38 -4.60
N ARG A 218 -27.32 -7.00 -5.88
CA ARG A 218 -26.88 -5.70 -6.40
C ARG A 218 -27.37 -4.50 -5.58
N ARG A 219 -28.58 -4.58 -5.01
CA ARG A 219 -29.13 -3.55 -4.11
C ARG A 219 -28.24 -3.27 -2.89
N VAL A 220 -27.53 -4.30 -2.37
CA VAL A 220 -26.59 -4.13 -1.25
C VAL A 220 -25.36 -3.33 -1.72
N HIS A 221 -24.80 -3.69 -2.88
CA HIS A 221 -23.67 -2.94 -3.45
C HIS A 221 -24.04 -1.48 -3.74
N GLN A 222 -25.26 -1.24 -4.24
CA GLN A 222 -25.80 0.09 -4.46
C GLN A 222 -26.00 0.85 -3.13
N ALA A 223 -26.55 0.20 -2.11
CA ALA A 223 -26.73 0.80 -0.79
C ALA A 223 -25.40 1.20 -0.16
N LEU A 224 -24.36 0.38 -0.29
CA LEU A 224 -23.00 0.72 0.14
C LEU A 224 -22.46 1.93 -0.63
N ALA A 225 -22.56 1.93 -1.96
CA ALA A 225 -22.04 3.01 -2.79
C ALA A 225 -22.77 4.33 -2.53
N TYR A 226 -24.11 4.34 -2.59
CA TYR A 226 -24.88 5.57 -2.40
C TYR A 226 -24.89 6.02 -0.93
N GLY A 227 -24.99 5.09 0.02
CA GLY A 227 -24.89 5.41 1.45
C GLY A 227 -23.53 5.97 1.82
N GLY A 228 -22.45 5.35 1.32
CA GLY A 228 -21.09 5.85 1.51
C GLY A 228 -20.89 7.23 0.88
N ALA A 229 -21.40 7.46 -0.34
CA ALA A 229 -21.35 8.75 -1.00
C ALA A 229 -22.12 9.83 -0.22
N PHE A 230 -23.36 9.52 0.18
CA PHE A 230 -24.21 10.45 0.95
C PHE A 230 -23.53 10.84 2.27
N PHE A 231 -23.00 9.84 2.99
CA PHE A 231 -22.36 10.09 4.28
C PHE A 231 -21.05 10.88 4.10
N LEU A 232 -20.24 10.57 3.07
CA LEU A 232 -19.02 11.33 2.77
C LEU A 232 -19.34 12.79 2.42
N VAL A 233 -20.34 13.03 1.57
CA VAL A 233 -20.80 14.38 1.23
C VAL A 233 -21.28 15.11 2.49
N ALA A 234 -22.09 14.48 3.35
CA ALA A 234 -22.58 15.08 4.58
C ALA A 234 -21.44 15.48 5.53
N LEU A 235 -20.42 14.61 5.69
CA LEU A 235 -19.25 14.91 6.51
C LEU A 235 -18.45 16.10 5.98
N VAL A 236 -18.18 16.14 4.67
CA VAL A 236 -17.45 17.25 4.05
C VAL A 236 -18.29 18.55 4.05
N TRP A 237 -19.61 18.44 3.83
CA TRP A 237 -20.52 19.57 3.88
C TRP A 237 -20.58 20.20 5.28
N SER A 238 -20.40 19.41 6.34
CA SER A 238 -20.34 19.92 7.73
C SER A 238 -19.18 20.89 7.97
N LYS A 239 -18.21 20.97 7.05
CA LYS A 239 -16.95 21.74 7.15
C LYS A 239 -16.05 21.33 8.33
N ILE A 240 -16.37 20.27 9.05
CA ILE A 240 -15.50 19.67 10.07
C ILE A 240 -14.39 18.89 9.40
N TYR A 241 -14.71 18.23 8.27
CA TYR A 241 -13.79 17.39 7.52
C TYR A 241 -13.33 18.09 6.23
N PRO A 242 -12.03 18.13 5.93
CA PRO A 242 -11.53 18.61 4.64
C PRO A 242 -12.15 17.84 3.47
N GLY A 243 -12.29 18.50 2.31
CA GLY A 243 -12.76 17.84 1.09
C GLY A 243 -11.77 16.79 0.54
N SER A 244 -10.48 17.01 0.73
CA SER A 244 -9.43 16.08 0.28
C SER A 244 -9.36 14.83 1.17
N MET A 245 -9.25 13.66 0.53
CA MET A 245 -9.02 12.37 1.21
C MET A 245 -7.52 12.03 1.33
N VAL A 246 -6.64 12.93 0.95
CA VAL A 246 -5.18 12.84 1.14
C VAL A 246 -4.68 14.11 1.84
N GLY A 247 -3.44 14.06 2.35
CA GLY A 247 -2.83 15.23 2.96
C GLY A 247 -2.60 16.35 1.93
N VAL A 248 -2.96 17.57 2.30
CA VAL A 248 -2.67 18.79 1.54
C VAL A 248 -1.67 19.60 2.35
N PRO A 249 -0.49 19.92 1.80
CA PRO A 249 0.49 20.74 2.50
C PRO A 249 -0.08 22.10 2.90
N GLY A 250 0.07 22.47 4.17
CA GLY A 250 -0.47 23.72 4.73
C GLY A 250 -1.83 23.59 5.41
N ASP A 251 -2.58 22.50 5.19
CA ASP A 251 -3.83 22.26 5.89
C ASP A 251 -3.60 21.86 7.35
N LYS A 252 -4.42 22.40 8.26
CA LYS A 252 -4.37 22.04 9.70
C LYS A 252 -4.74 20.59 9.95
N PHE A 253 -5.61 20.02 9.12
CA PHE A 253 -6.16 18.67 9.26
C PHE A 253 -6.06 17.91 7.95
N SER A 254 -5.76 16.62 8.07
CA SER A 254 -5.83 15.68 6.97
C SER A 254 -6.85 14.59 7.33
N ASN A 255 -7.64 14.16 6.34
CA ASN A 255 -8.51 13.00 6.52
C ASN A 255 -7.73 11.68 6.54
N MET A 256 -6.45 11.66 6.16
CA MET A 256 -5.66 10.45 6.01
C MET A 256 -4.64 10.20 7.12
N ALA A 257 -4.09 11.25 7.72
CA ALA A 257 -3.00 11.11 8.70
C ALA A 257 -3.15 12.11 9.86
N PRO A 258 -3.74 11.72 10.98
CA PRO A 258 -4.44 10.46 11.23
C PRO A 258 -5.78 10.35 10.49
N PRO A 259 -6.22 9.13 10.11
CA PRO A 259 -7.44 8.95 9.34
C PRO A 259 -8.68 9.32 10.16
N SER A 260 -9.70 9.82 9.46
CA SER A 260 -10.94 10.29 10.04
C SER A 260 -12.14 9.43 9.63
N LEU A 261 -13.30 9.71 10.19
CA LEU A 261 -14.57 9.09 9.81
C LEU A 261 -14.90 9.31 8.32
N ALA A 262 -14.39 10.38 7.69
CA ALA A 262 -14.52 10.57 6.23
C ALA A 262 -13.85 9.44 5.43
N ILE A 263 -12.74 8.88 5.90
CA ILE A 263 -12.13 7.69 5.28
C ILE A 263 -13.02 6.46 5.47
N VAL A 264 -13.73 6.32 6.59
CA VAL A 264 -14.70 5.22 6.76
C VAL A 264 -15.83 5.32 5.71
N ALA A 265 -16.38 6.51 5.50
CA ALA A 265 -17.38 6.77 4.46
C ALA A 265 -16.82 6.45 3.06
N LEU A 266 -15.58 6.84 2.80
CA LEU A 266 -14.87 6.52 1.54
C LEU A 266 -14.67 5.01 1.35
N VAL A 267 -14.30 4.26 2.39
CA VAL A 267 -14.21 2.79 2.35
C VAL A 267 -15.53 2.18 1.89
N VAL A 268 -16.64 2.59 2.51
CA VAL A 268 -17.98 2.06 2.20
C VAL A 268 -18.37 2.39 0.75
N LEU A 269 -18.14 3.64 0.32
CA LEU A 269 -18.38 4.09 -1.05
C LEU A 269 -17.58 3.26 -2.06
N GLN A 270 -16.27 3.16 -1.84
CA GLN A 270 -15.38 2.49 -2.80
C GLN A 270 -15.62 0.98 -2.86
N VAL A 271 -15.88 0.33 -1.72
CA VAL A 271 -16.24 -1.10 -1.70
C VAL A 271 -17.55 -1.32 -2.46
N GLY A 272 -18.56 -0.46 -2.26
CA GLY A 272 -19.82 -0.55 -2.99
C GLY A 272 -19.65 -0.39 -4.50
N ILE A 273 -18.84 0.57 -4.96
CA ILE A 273 -18.52 0.74 -6.40
C ILE A 273 -17.73 -0.45 -6.93
N LEU A 274 -16.71 -0.88 -6.19
CA LEU A 274 -15.84 -1.99 -6.57
C LEU A 274 -16.63 -3.27 -6.86
N LEU A 275 -17.59 -3.60 -5.97
CA LEU A 275 -18.44 -4.78 -6.12
C LEU A 275 -19.41 -4.66 -7.32
N GLN A 276 -19.89 -3.46 -7.63
CA GLN A 276 -20.76 -3.24 -8.80
C GLN A 276 -20.03 -3.43 -10.13
N ILE A 277 -18.76 -3.02 -10.22
CA ILE A 277 -17.97 -3.13 -11.45
C ILE A 277 -17.27 -4.49 -11.59
N ARG A 278 -17.37 -5.38 -10.58
CA ARG A 278 -16.64 -6.64 -10.52
C ARG A 278 -16.83 -7.49 -11.78
N GLY A 279 -18.07 -7.76 -12.19
CA GLY A 279 -18.34 -8.59 -13.38
C GLY A 279 -17.71 -8.02 -14.65
N TRP A 280 -17.77 -6.71 -14.84
CA TRP A 280 -17.12 -6.03 -15.94
C TRP A 280 -15.58 -6.17 -15.92
N VAL A 281 -14.98 -6.14 -14.72
CA VAL A 281 -13.53 -6.35 -14.56
C VAL A 281 -13.15 -7.80 -14.85
N GLU A 282 -13.88 -8.77 -14.31
CA GLU A 282 -13.63 -10.20 -14.51
C GLU A 282 -13.67 -10.56 -15.99
N GLU A 283 -14.69 -10.10 -16.73
CA GLU A 283 -14.78 -10.28 -18.19
C GLU A 283 -13.55 -9.76 -18.95
N ARG A 284 -12.98 -8.64 -18.47
CA ARG A 284 -11.77 -8.09 -19.08
C ARG A 284 -10.51 -8.86 -18.72
N LEU A 285 -10.46 -9.40 -17.52
CA LEU A 285 -9.33 -10.23 -17.08
C LEU A 285 -9.24 -11.57 -17.83
N GLU A 286 -10.33 -12.03 -18.46
CA GLU A 286 -10.30 -13.18 -19.37
C GLU A 286 -9.45 -12.91 -20.64
N ARG A 287 -9.26 -11.64 -21.02
CA ARG A 287 -8.43 -11.29 -22.18
C ARG A 287 -6.94 -11.43 -21.84
N PRO A 288 -6.16 -12.21 -22.60
CA PRO A 288 -4.77 -12.55 -22.25
C PRO A 288 -3.83 -11.35 -22.05
N ARG A 289 -4.10 -10.22 -22.74
CA ARG A 289 -3.30 -9.00 -22.60
C ARG A 289 -3.43 -8.38 -21.21
N TRP A 290 -4.66 -8.31 -20.67
CA TRP A 290 -4.92 -7.75 -19.36
C TRP A 290 -4.47 -8.68 -18.24
N ALA A 291 -4.73 -9.99 -18.38
CA ALA A 291 -4.25 -11.00 -17.46
C ALA A 291 -2.72 -10.93 -17.31
N ARG A 292 -1.97 -10.92 -18.43
CA ARG A 292 -0.50 -10.81 -18.43
C ARG A 292 0.00 -9.50 -17.82
N PHE A 293 -0.67 -8.38 -18.12
CA PHE A 293 -0.30 -7.08 -17.55
C PHE A 293 -0.39 -7.09 -16.02
N PHE A 294 -1.53 -7.49 -15.46
CA PHE A 294 -1.72 -7.50 -14.01
C PHE A 294 -0.91 -8.59 -13.31
N GLU A 295 -0.68 -9.74 -13.93
CA GLU A 295 0.25 -10.73 -13.41
C GLU A 295 1.70 -10.18 -13.35
N THR A 296 2.13 -9.43 -14.35
CA THR A 296 3.44 -8.78 -14.34
C THR A 296 3.55 -7.75 -13.21
N ILE A 297 2.56 -6.86 -13.06
CA ILE A 297 2.54 -5.89 -11.95
C ILE A 297 2.60 -6.60 -10.60
N LYS A 298 1.86 -7.68 -10.42
CA LYS A 298 1.84 -8.47 -9.20
C LYS A 298 3.21 -9.08 -8.86
N LEU A 299 3.95 -9.59 -9.85
CA LEU A 299 5.30 -10.12 -9.65
C LEU A 299 6.28 -9.06 -9.12
N TYR A 300 6.12 -7.82 -9.56
CA TYR A 300 6.96 -6.70 -9.16
C TYR A 300 6.32 -5.81 -8.09
N ALA A 301 5.17 -6.21 -7.50
CA ALA A 301 4.39 -5.34 -6.64
C ALA A 301 5.20 -4.76 -5.46
N MET A 302 5.91 -5.60 -4.71
CA MET A 302 6.68 -5.13 -3.56
C MET A 302 7.91 -4.27 -3.96
N PRO A 303 8.76 -4.70 -4.92
CA PRO A 303 9.82 -3.83 -5.42
C PRO A 303 9.30 -2.50 -6.01
N LEU A 304 8.24 -2.54 -6.80
CA LEU A 304 7.65 -1.33 -7.40
C LEU A 304 7.11 -0.39 -6.32
N TYR A 305 6.40 -0.92 -5.33
CA TYR A 305 5.94 -0.15 -4.18
C TYR A 305 7.08 0.55 -3.45
N LEU A 306 8.20 -0.13 -3.22
CA LEU A 306 9.33 0.43 -2.49
C LEU A 306 10.16 1.42 -3.32
N LEU A 307 10.30 1.18 -4.62
CA LEU A 307 11.28 1.87 -5.46
C LEU A 307 10.70 2.99 -6.33
N HIS A 308 9.36 3.12 -6.47
CA HIS A 308 8.77 4.11 -7.39
C HIS A 308 9.12 5.56 -7.02
N THR A 309 9.18 5.90 -5.74
CA THR A 309 9.62 7.23 -5.29
C THR A 309 11.13 7.40 -5.34
N SER A 310 11.89 6.33 -5.11
CA SER A 310 13.34 6.32 -5.36
C SER A 310 13.66 6.57 -6.83
N GLY A 311 12.93 5.89 -7.74
CA GLY A 311 13.05 6.11 -9.18
C GLY A 311 12.70 7.52 -9.59
N LEU A 312 11.61 8.08 -9.04
CA LEU A 312 11.24 9.49 -9.24
C LEU A 312 12.34 10.44 -8.75
N ALA A 313 12.87 10.22 -7.54
CA ALA A 313 13.92 11.06 -6.98
C ALA A 313 15.19 11.04 -7.82
N VAL A 314 15.64 9.86 -8.25
CA VAL A 314 16.81 9.70 -9.15
C VAL A 314 16.56 10.40 -10.49
N PHE A 315 15.36 10.28 -11.06
CA PHE A 315 14.98 10.98 -12.27
C PHE A 315 15.05 12.50 -12.11
N LEU A 316 14.47 13.04 -11.01
CA LEU A 316 14.44 14.48 -10.75
C LEU A 316 15.84 15.07 -10.53
N VAL A 317 16.66 14.39 -9.73
CA VAL A 317 18.05 14.79 -9.48
C VAL A 317 18.87 14.74 -10.78
N GLY A 318 18.75 13.65 -11.55
CA GLY A 318 19.43 13.52 -12.85
C GLY A 318 19.03 14.62 -13.84
N ALA A 319 17.74 14.91 -13.95
CA ALA A 319 17.25 15.98 -14.80
C ALA A 319 17.73 17.37 -14.36
N TYR A 320 17.81 17.61 -13.05
CA TYR A 320 18.38 18.86 -12.50
C TYR A 320 19.87 18.99 -12.83
N LEU A 321 20.65 17.94 -12.65
CA LEU A 321 22.09 17.97 -12.95
C LEU A 321 22.38 18.19 -14.45
N ILE A 322 21.52 17.70 -15.34
CA ILE A 322 21.68 17.87 -16.81
C ILE A 322 21.22 19.26 -17.27
N ASN A 323 20.09 19.75 -16.76
CA ASN A 323 19.42 20.95 -17.31
C ASN A 323 19.54 22.18 -16.39
N GLY A 324 20.08 22.06 -15.19
CA GLY A 324 20.13 23.14 -14.19
C GLY A 324 18.75 23.58 -13.67
N ARG A 325 17.70 22.84 -13.99
CA ARG A 325 16.31 23.15 -13.58
C ARG A 325 15.57 21.87 -13.21
N ALA A 326 14.72 21.96 -12.18
CA ALA A 326 13.80 20.87 -11.86
C ALA A 326 12.73 20.74 -12.96
N PRO A 327 12.49 19.54 -13.52
CA PRO A 327 11.55 19.36 -14.63
C PRO A 327 10.08 19.48 -14.22
N LEU A 328 9.80 19.64 -12.92
CA LEU A 328 8.43 19.78 -12.37
C LEU A 328 8.28 21.20 -11.82
N SER A 329 7.67 22.08 -12.65
CA SER A 329 7.34 23.46 -12.29
C SER A 329 6.34 23.49 -11.13
N SER A 330 6.53 24.43 -10.20
CA SER A 330 5.55 24.76 -9.16
C SER A 330 4.35 25.54 -9.67
N GLU A 331 4.42 26.09 -10.89
CA GLU A 331 3.34 26.86 -11.50
C GLU A 331 2.40 25.96 -12.29
N ILE A 332 1.15 25.88 -11.86
CA ILE A 332 0.10 25.11 -12.55
C ILE A 332 -0.46 25.99 -13.67
N SER A 333 -0.02 25.71 -14.89
CA SER A 333 -0.45 26.35 -16.13
C SER A 333 -1.11 25.33 -17.06
N PRO A 334 -1.79 25.74 -18.14
CA PRO A 334 -2.26 24.79 -19.15
C PRO A 334 -1.17 23.86 -19.70
N SER A 335 0.05 24.40 -19.88
CA SER A 335 1.22 23.61 -20.30
C SER A 335 1.62 22.58 -19.24
N TRP A 336 1.47 22.86 -17.96
CA TRP A 336 1.72 21.91 -16.88
C TRP A 336 0.88 20.63 -17.04
N TRP A 337 -0.40 20.79 -17.39
CA TRP A 337 -1.29 19.65 -17.64
C TRP A 337 -0.89 18.85 -18.88
N LEU A 338 -0.46 19.51 -19.97
CA LEU A 338 0.01 18.85 -21.18
C LEU A 338 1.26 17.99 -20.95
N TRP A 339 2.11 18.35 -19.99
CA TRP A 339 3.31 17.59 -19.66
C TRP A 339 3.07 16.42 -18.69
N ARG A 340 1.86 16.23 -18.13
CA ARG A 340 1.59 15.13 -17.20
C ARG A 340 1.78 13.73 -17.78
N PRO A 341 1.42 13.41 -19.03
CA PRO A 341 1.78 12.11 -19.63
C PRO A 341 3.29 11.85 -19.61
N ALA A 342 4.12 12.84 -19.91
CA ALA A 342 5.57 12.72 -19.84
C ALA A 342 6.04 12.53 -18.37
N ALA A 343 5.47 13.25 -17.42
CA ALA A 343 5.78 13.08 -16.00
C ALA A 343 5.46 11.68 -15.45
N ILE A 344 4.51 10.96 -16.07
CA ILE A 344 4.21 9.56 -15.74
C ILE A 344 5.21 8.60 -16.41
N VAL A 345 5.64 8.87 -17.62
CA VAL A 345 6.46 7.95 -18.43
C VAL A 345 7.95 8.11 -18.12
N LEU A 346 8.45 9.34 -17.98
CA LEU A 346 9.87 9.60 -17.81
C LEU A 346 10.50 8.94 -16.58
N PRO A 347 9.87 8.88 -15.38
CA PRO A 347 10.45 8.17 -14.25
C PRO A 347 10.62 6.66 -14.46
N LEU A 348 10.00 6.06 -15.50
CA LEU A 348 10.28 4.67 -15.87
C LEU A 348 11.74 4.48 -16.29
N THR A 349 12.39 5.50 -16.87
CA THR A 349 13.79 5.45 -17.31
C THR A 349 14.77 5.17 -16.17
N THR A 350 14.42 5.53 -14.96
CA THR A 350 15.21 5.28 -13.74
C THR A 350 14.64 4.14 -12.91
N THR A 351 13.32 4.02 -12.81
CA THR A 351 12.67 2.99 -11.98
C THR A 351 12.88 1.59 -12.55
N VAL A 352 12.79 1.39 -13.88
CA VAL A 352 12.99 0.06 -14.51
C VAL A 352 14.41 -0.46 -14.31
N PRO A 353 15.49 0.31 -14.55
CA PRO A 353 16.84 -0.10 -14.19
C PRO A 353 17.04 -0.43 -12.71
N LEU A 354 16.45 0.37 -11.80
CA LEU A 354 16.50 0.09 -10.36
C LEU A 354 15.82 -1.24 -10.01
N LEU A 355 14.63 -1.50 -10.55
CA LEU A 355 13.93 -2.79 -10.37
C LEU A 355 14.77 -3.97 -10.87
N TRP A 356 15.41 -3.81 -12.04
CA TRP A 356 16.27 -4.83 -12.61
C TRP A 356 17.53 -5.09 -11.77
N LEU A 357 18.19 -4.00 -11.30
CA LEU A 357 19.36 -4.07 -10.43
C LEU A 357 19.04 -4.80 -9.13
N VAL A 358 17.99 -4.38 -8.42
CA VAL A 358 17.53 -5.02 -7.18
C VAL A 358 17.15 -6.49 -7.43
N GLY A 359 16.47 -6.77 -8.54
CA GLY A 359 16.13 -8.14 -8.92
C GLY A 359 17.36 -9.02 -9.16
N ARG A 360 18.45 -8.47 -9.69
CA ARG A 360 19.74 -9.18 -9.84
C ARG A 360 20.43 -9.42 -8.50
N LEU A 361 20.50 -8.39 -7.66
CA LEU A 361 21.14 -8.48 -6.34
C LEU A 361 20.43 -9.53 -5.47
N VAL A 362 19.10 -9.54 -5.44
CA VAL A 362 18.31 -10.53 -4.68
C VAL A 362 18.52 -11.95 -5.22
N ARG A 363 18.60 -12.13 -6.53
CA ARG A 363 18.91 -13.45 -7.12
C ARG A 363 20.35 -13.89 -6.84
N GLY A 364 21.29 -12.95 -6.90
CA GLY A 364 22.69 -13.20 -6.56
C GLY A 364 22.86 -13.63 -5.09
N SER A 365 22.24 -12.90 -4.16
CA SER A 365 22.30 -13.23 -2.74
C SER A 365 21.67 -14.60 -2.41
N ARG A 366 20.56 -14.97 -3.05
CA ARG A 366 19.95 -16.30 -2.89
C ARG A 366 20.86 -17.43 -3.35
N ARG A 367 21.61 -17.25 -4.46
CA ARG A 367 22.60 -18.23 -4.91
C ARG A 367 23.74 -18.37 -3.91
N VAL A 368 24.26 -17.26 -3.38
CA VAL A 368 25.34 -17.30 -2.39
C VAL A 368 24.89 -18.01 -1.11
N VAL A 369 23.68 -17.73 -0.63
CA VAL A 369 23.11 -18.40 0.57
C VAL A 369 22.85 -19.88 0.31
N SER A 370 22.41 -20.29 -0.89
CA SER A 370 22.23 -21.69 -1.27
C SER A 370 23.55 -22.43 -1.27
N VAL A 371 24.57 -21.88 -1.94
CA VAL A 371 25.91 -22.49 -2.01
C VAL A 371 26.56 -22.60 -0.63
N ALA A 372 26.42 -21.55 0.20
CA ALA A 372 26.92 -21.59 1.59
C ALA A 372 26.16 -22.63 2.44
N GLY A 373 24.84 -22.74 2.25
CA GLY A 373 24.01 -23.75 2.93
C GLY A 373 24.39 -25.19 2.56
N GLU A 374 24.64 -25.45 1.27
CA GLU A 374 25.10 -26.75 0.78
C GLU A 374 26.50 -27.11 1.35
N ALA A 375 27.43 -26.14 1.33
CA ALA A 375 28.77 -26.36 1.87
C ALA A 375 28.73 -26.61 3.42
N ILE A 376 27.85 -25.96 4.15
CA ILE A 376 27.69 -26.22 5.60
C ILE A 376 27.07 -27.60 5.84
N ALA A 377 26.11 -28.02 5.00
CA ALA A 377 25.52 -29.36 5.10
C ALA A 377 26.56 -30.45 4.85
N ASP A 378 27.39 -30.31 3.78
CA ASP A 378 28.47 -31.22 3.46
C ASP A 378 29.53 -31.34 4.58
N ILE A 379 29.87 -30.20 5.21
CA ILE A 379 30.78 -30.19 6.37
C ILE A 379 30.15 -30.92 7.57
N ALA A 380 28.87 -30.70 7.84
CA ALA A 380 28.15 -31.33 8.94
C ALA A 380 28.04 -32.87 8.74
N GLU A 381 27.83 -33.33 7.50
CA GLU A 381 27.77 -34.72 7.14
C GLU A 381 29.14 -35.39 7.31
N ASN A 382 30.22 -34.80 6.78
CA ASN A 382 31.58 -35.27 6.96
C ASN A 382 32.02 -35.35 8.43
N VAL A 383 31.66 -34.38 9.25
CA VAL A 383 31.93 -34.41 10.69
C VAL A 383 31.12 -35.51 11.42
N SER A 384 29.87 -35.74 10.98
CA SER A 384 29.05 -36.83 11.53
C SER A 384 29.57 -38.21 11.17
N GLU A 385 30.06 -38.41 9.93
CA GLU A 385 30.73 -39.67 9.53
C GLU A 385 32.02 -39.90 10.28
N ALA A 386 32.88 -38.89 10.37
CA ALA A 386 34.14 -39.01 11.13
C ALA A 386 33.89 -39.31 12.62
N ALA A 387 32.84 -38.77 13.20
CA ALA A 387 32.45 -39.06 14.58
C ALA A 387 31.92 -40.51 14.75
N ARG A 388 31.17 -41.04 13.77
CA ARG A 388 30.72 -42.44 13.78
C ARG A 388 31.92 -43.43 13.64
N ASP A 389 32.83 -43.15 12.70
CA ASP A 389 34.05 -43.96 12.52
C ASP A 389 34.97 -43.95 13.74
N ALA A 390 35.00 -42.84 14.46
CA ALA A 390 35.77 -42.75 15.72
C ALA A 390 35.13 -43.56 16.86
N VAL A 391 33.80 -43.64 16.92
CA VAL A 391 33.05 -44.44 17.90
C VAL A 391 33.12 -45.93 17.59
N GLU A 392 33.13 -46.33 16.32
CA GLU A 392 33.27 -47.74 15.91
C GLU A 392 34.69 -48.33 16.18
N LYS A 393 35.71 -47.48 16.33
CA LYS A 393 37.10 -47.87 16.57
C LYS A 393 37.47 -47.91 18.08
N LEU A 394 36.53 -47.52 18.98
CA LEU A 394 36.63 -47.63 20.41
C LEU A 394 35.89 -48.85 20.96
#